data_e760c31904f1ce09c02452a9688e2093
#
_entry.id   e760c31904f1ce09c02452a9688e2093
#
_cell.length_a   1.000
_cell.length_b   1.000
_cell.length_c   1.000
_cell.angle_alpha   90.00
_cell.angle_beta   90.00
_cell.angle_gamma   90.00
#
_symmetry.space_group_name_H-M   'P 1'
#
loop_
_entity.id
_entity.type
_entity.pdbx_description
1 polymer ?
#
loop_
_entity_poly.entity_id
_entity_poly.type
_entity_poly.pdbx_seq_one_letter_code
_entity_poly.pdbx_strand_id
1 'polypeptide(L)'
;VIIFNHGYIPPAQYRTTERYVAYVDAFARNGYIVLKPDYRGHGNSEGEARGAYSTPDYVVDVLNAVATLRRWPDADPERIGMWGHSMGGYITLRAMVIDPSIRAGVIWAGVVASYPDLLARWSRPPTGAAPPPAPPGRPPSWREQLIATYGSPEENPAFWASISANTYLADLSGPVQLHHGTADTSVPLEFSQILAEQIQAAGGTIELYTYPGDDHNISRNLGLALSRSVAFFNQHVKGR
;
A
#
# COMPACT_ATOMS: atom_id res chain seq x y z
N VAL A 1 -2.05 -11.99 13.55
CA VAL A 1 -1.40 -10.66 13.61
C VAL A 1 -1.77 -9.83 12.38
N ILE A 2 -1.91 -8.51 12.52
CA ILE A 2 -2.04 -7.58 11.39
C ILE A 2 -0.85 -6.61 11.41
N ILE A 3 -0.09 -6.58 10.33
CA ILE A 3 0.89 -5.51 10.08
C ILE A 3 0.16 -4.37 9.40
N PHE A 4 0.27 -3.17 9.97
CA PHE A 4 -0.48 -2.01 9.57
C PHE A 4 0.41 -0.98 8.87
N ASN A 5 0.30 -0.88 7.55
CA ASN A 5 1.09 0.02 6.71
C ASN A 5 0.34 1.34 6.51
N HIS A 6 0.80 2.39 7.19
CA HIS A 6 0.19 3.71 7.09
C HIS A 6 0.51 4.41 5.76
N GLY A 7 -0.37 5.35 5.36
CA GLY A 7 -0.17 6.22 4.21
C GLY A 7 0.94 7.25 4.43
N TYR A 8 1.22 8.06 3.41
CA TYR A 8 2.21 9.12 3.54
C TYR A 8 1.79 10.15 4.59
N ILE A 9 2.67 10.39 5.53
CA ILE A 9 2.63 11.48 6.50
C ILE A 9 4.01 12.12 6.44
N PRO A 10 4.13 13.44 6.28
CA PRO A 10 5.44 14.09 6.28
C PRO A 10 6.25 13.67 7.52
N PRO A 11 7.50 13.19 7.39
CA PRO A 11 8.27 12.64 8.52
C PRO A 11 8.36 13.60 9.71
N ALA A 12 8.53 14.90 9.46
CA ALA A 12 8.55 15.92 10.51
C ALA A 12 7.24 16.10 11.26
N GLN A 13 6.10 15.69 10.65
CA GLN A 13 4.76 15.77 11.23
C GLN A 13 4.28 14.43 11.79
N TYR A 14 4.99 13.35 11.47
CA TYR A 14 4.63 12.03 11.94
C TYR A 14 4.79 11.92 13.47
N ARG A 15 3.81 11.30 14.10
CA ARG A 15 3.85 10.92 15.52
C ARG A 15 3.36 9.49 15.65
N THR A 16 4.09 8.69 16.38
CA THR A 16 3.70 7.33 16.73
C THR A 16 2.32 7.35 17.37
N THR A 17 1.42 6.49 16.96
CA THR A 17 0.06 6.30 17.51
C THR A 17 -0.98 7.39 17.23
N GLU A 18 -0.64 8.57 16.73
CA GLU A 18 -1.61 9.65 16.52
C GLU A 18 -2.59 9.43 15.35
N ARG A 19 -2.14 8.78 14.30
CA ARG A 19 -2.94 8.56 13.08
C ARG A 19 -3.46 7.13 13.02
N TYR A 20 -4.60 6.96 12.35
CA TYR A 20 -5.23 5.65 12.13
C TYR A 20 -5.74 4.95 13.39
N VAL A 21 -6.01 5.67 14.48
CA VAL A 21 -6.45 5.09 15.75
C VAL A 21 -7.69 4.22 15.58
N ALA A 22 -8.72 4.71 14.88
CA ALA A 22 -9.96 3.97 14.66
C ALA A 22 -9.77 2.66 13.89
N TYR A 23 -8.82 2.63 12.97
CA TYR A 23 -8.50 1.45 12.16
C TYR A 23 -7.77 0.39 13.01
N VAL A 24 -6.74 0.81 13.74
CA VAL A 24 -5.98 -0.07 14.64
C VAL A 24 -6.89 -0.62 15.73
N ASP A 25 -7.72 0.22 16.35
CA ASP A 25 -8.69 -0.16 17.38
C ASP A 25 -9.70 -1.21 16.86
N ALA A 26 -10.18 -1.05 15.62
CA ALA A 26 -11.10 -2.01 15.02
C ALA A 26 -10.47 -3.41 14.92
N PHE A 27 -9.23 -3.55 14.52
CA PHE A 27 -8.55 -4.84 14.47
C PHE A 27 -8.23 -5.37 15.88
N ALA A 28 -7.73 -4.52 16.77
CA ALA A 28 -7.41 -4.90 18.13
C ALA A 28 -8.65 -5.42 18.91
N ARG A 29 -9.79 -4.71 18.81
CA ARG A 29 -11.07 -5.17 19.42
C ARG A 29 -11.59 -6.47 18.84
N ASN A 30 -11.18 -6.82 17.63
CA ASN A 30 -11.50 -8.12 17.02
C ASN A 30 -10.45 -9.19 17.29
N GLY A 31 -9.57 -8.99 18.29
CA GLY A 31 -8.64 -9.99 18.80
C GLY A 31 -7.41 -10.19 17.91
N TYR A 32 -6.97 -9.17 17.21
CA TYR A 32 -5.69 -9.15 16.50
C TYR A 32 -4.62 -8.44 17.31
N ILE A 33 -3.41 -8.95 17.28
CA ILE A 33 -2.21 -8.18 17.57
C ILE A 33 -1.99 -7.28 16.37
N VAL A 34 -1.85 -5.96 16.58
CA VAL A 34 -1.63 -4.99 15.49
C VAL A 34 -0.24 -4.36 15.66
N LEU A 35 0.63 -4.56 14.68
CA LEU A 35 1.91 -3.88 14.61
C LEU A 35 1.85 -2.79 13.53
N LYS A 36 1.90 -1.53 13.93
CA LYS A 36 2.05 -0.37 13.03
C LYS A 36 3.49 0.13 13.13
N PRO A 37 4.38 -0.23 12.19
CA PRO A 37 5.76 0.22 12.25
C PRO A 37 5.86 1.72 11.95
N ASP A 38 6.74 2.41 12.67
CA ASP A 38 7.25 3.70 12.26
C ASP A 38 8.35 3.42 11.22
N TYR A 39 8.13 3.77 9.95
CA TYR A 39 9.15 3.56 8.93
C TYR A 39 10.41 4.36 9.28
N ARG A 40 11.56 3.97 8.71
CA ARG A 40 12.82 4.68 8.94
C ARG A 40 12.66 6.19 8.75
N GLY A 41 13.26 6.97 9.65
CA GLY A 41 13.15 8.43 9.66
C GLY A 41 11.78 8.98 10.10
N HIS A 42 10.85 8.14 10.59
CA HIS A 42 9.56 8.56 11.15
C HIS A 42 9.56 8.38 12.67
N GLY A 43 8.94 9.31 13.39
CA GLY A 43 8.85 9.23 14.85
C GLY A 43 10.24 9.16 15.50
N ASN A 44 10.47 8.05 16.22
CA ASN A 44 11.76 7.77 16.85
C ASN A 44 12.60 6.72 16.10
N SER A 45 12.13 6.29 14.90
CA SER A 45 12.89 5.34 14.10
C SER A 45 14.12 6.00 13.49
N GLU A 46 15.25 5.29 13.56
CA GLU A 46 16.51 5.70 12.95
C GLU A 46 16.45 5.68 11.42
N GLY A 47 17.49 6.24 10.78
CA GLY A 47 17.64 6.25 9.33
C GLY A 47 17.00 7.47 8.67
N GLU A 48 16.93 7.44 7.34
CA GLU A 48 16.45 8.54 6.51
C GLU A 48 15.14 8.20 5.80
N ALA A 49 14.18 9.11 5.87
CA ALA A 49 12.90 9.01 5.17
C ALA A 49 13.03 9.38 3.69
N ARG A 50 13.53 8.46 2.86
CA ARG A 50 13.75 8.69 1.41
C ARG A 50 12.52 8.47 0.54
N GLY A 51 11.38 8.08 1.14
CA GLY A 51 10.12 7.79 0.45
C GLY A 51 9.97 6.33 0.04
N ALA A 52 8.75 5.99 -0.42
CA ALA A 52 8.39 4.61 -0.75
C ALA A 52 8.67 4.23 -2.20
N TYR A 53 8.64 5.21 -3.13
CA TYR A 53 8.55 4.91 -4.56
C TYR A 53 9.90 4.93 -5.29
N SER A 54 10.92 5.58 -4.72
CA SER A 54 12.26 5.67 -5.31
C SER A 54 13.25 4.65 -4.71
N THR A 55 12.91 4.07 -3.57
CA THR A 55 13.75 3.10 -2.86
C THR A 55 12.88 1.97 -2.29
N PRO A 56 13.44 0.77 -2.03
CA PRO A 56 12.72 -0.31 -1.37
C PRO A 56 12.64 -0.15 0.16
N ASP A 57 13.13 0.95 0.71
CA ASP A 57 13.43 1.13 2.13
C ASP A 57 12.24 0.77 3.05
N TYR A 58 11.06 1.34 2.80
CA TYR A 58 9.88 1.07 3.65
C TYR A 58 9.34 -0.35 3.50
N VAL A 59 9.53 -0.97 2.33
CA VAL A 59 9.19 -2.38 2.14
C VAL A 59 10.13 -3.27 2.96
N VAL A 60 11.43 -2.94 2.98
CA VAL A 60 12.44 -3.63 3.82
C VAL A 60 12.09 -3.47 5.29
N ASP A 61 11.71 -2.28 5.75
CA ASP A 61 11.30 -2.05 7.15
C ASP A 61 10.10 -2.93 7.53
N VAL A 62 9.11 -3.05 6.64
CA VAL A 62 7.93 -3.89 6.87
C VAL A 62 8.25 -5.37 6.82
N LEU A 63 9.13 -5.83 5.93
CA LEU A 63 9.58 -7.22 5.91
C LEU A 63 10.39 -7.57 7.17
N ASN A 64 11.17 -6.64 7.72
CA ASN A 64 11.82 -6.79 9.02
C ASN A 64 10.79 -6.87 10.17
N ALA A 65 9.69 -6.13 10.08
CA ALA A 65 8.58 -6.27 11.02
C ALA A 65 7.92 -7.65 10.95
N VAL A 66 7.71 -8.21 9.73
CA VAL A 66 7.25 -9.60 9.54
C VAL A 66 8.22 -10.57 10.23
N ALA A 67 9.53 -10.46 9.96
CA ALA A 67 10.55 -11.32 10.54
C ALA A 67 10.60 -11.22 12.07
N THR A 68 10.34 -10.04 12.64
CA THR A 68 10.26 -9.82 14.08
C THR A 68 9.03 -10.53 14.68
N LEU A 69 7.86 -10.37 14.07
CA LEU A 69 6.63 -11.00 14.53
C LEU A 69 6.68 -12.53 14.50
N ARG A 70 7.38 -13.10 13.52
CA ARG A 70 7.60 -14.56 13.46
C ARG A 70 8.39 -15.12 14.65
N ARG A 71 9.06 -14.25 15.41
CA ARG A 71 9.83 -14.61 16.62
C ARG A 71 9.17 -14.10 17.89
N TRP A 72 8.07 -13.35 17.79
CA TRP A 72 7.38 -12.79 18.94
C TRP A 72 6.55 -13.88 19.63
N PRO A 73 6.74 -14.13 20.95
CA PRO A 73 6.12 -15.28 21.63
C PRO A 73 4.59 -15.31 21.56
N ASP A 74 3.94 -14.13 21.55
CA ASP A 74 2.48 -14.01 21.54
C ASP A 74 1.89 -13.96 20.12
N ALA A 75 2.73 -13.90 19.08
CA ALA A 75 2.31 -13.88 17.69
C ALA A 75 2.33 -15.28 17.08
N ASP A 76 1.28 -15.61 16.33
CA ASP A 76 1.26 -16.83 15.54
C ASP A 76 1.92 -16.54 14.17
N PRO A 77 3.11 -17.10 13.88
CA PRO A 77 3.84 -16.84 12.64
C PRO A 77 3.12 -17.33 11.38
N GLU A 78 2.18 -18.26 11.52
CA GLU A 78 1.38 -18.80 10.43
C GLU A 78 0.11 -17.98 10.16
N ARG A 79 -0.16 -16.94 10.95
CA ARG A 79 -1.37 -16.12 10.88
C ARG A 79 -1.05 -14.63 10.81
N ILE A 80 -0.32 -14.24 9.77
CA ILE A 80 0.06 -12.84 9.50
C ILE A 80 -0.78 -12.30 8.35
N GLY A 81 -1.56 -11.25 8.60
CA GLY A 81 -2.22 -10.44 7.60
C GLY A 81 -1.57 -9.08 7.49
N MET A 82 -1.82 -8.39 6.38
CA MET A 82 -1.26 -7.05 6.15
C MET A 82 -2.36 -6.09 5.68
N TRP A 83 -2.42 -4.93 6.32
CA TRP A 83 -3.33 -3.86 5.94
C TRP A 83 -2.54 -2.63 5.49
N GLY A 84 -2.98 -1.96 4.43
CA GLY A 84 -2.31 -0.77 3.95
C GLY A 84 -3.24 0.27 3.35
N HIS A 85 -2.96 1.55 3.62
CA HIS A 85 -3.69 2.69 3.07
C HIS A 85 -2.78 3.55 2.20
N SER A 86 -3.25 3.96 1.02
CA SER A 86 -2.50 4.89 0.15
C SER A 86 -1.09 4.36 -0.17
N MET A 87 -0.03 5.06 0.24
CA MET A 87 1.36 4.59 0.19
C MET A 87 1.54 3.23 0.88
N GLY A 88 0.85 3.00 2.00
CA GLY A 88 0.86 1.71 2.69
C GLY A 88 0.29 0.56 1.85
N GLY A 89 -0.63 0.85 0.93
CA GLY A 89 -1.13 -0.12 -0.04
C GLY A 89 -0.05 -0.57 -1.04
N TYR A 90 0.76 0.36 -1.53
CA TYR A 90 1.94 0.06 -2.34
C TYR A 90 2.92 -0.88 -1.59
N ILE A 91 3.20 -0.55 -0.32
CA ILE A 91 4.10 -1.36 0.52
C ILE A 91 3.51 -2.76 0.74
N THR A 92 2.20 -2.84 1.04
CA THR A 92 1.49 -4.11 1.25
C THR A 92 1.57 -5.01 0.02
N LEU A 93 1.25 -4.51 -1.17
CA LEU A 93 1.30 -5.29 -2.40
C LEU A 93 2.71 -5.83 -2.67
N ARG A 94 3.75 -4.98 -2.50
CA ARG A 94 5.14 -5.40 -2.68
C ARG A 94 5.58 -6.45 -1.65
N ALA A 95 5.20 -6.28 -0.40
CA ALA A 95 5.53 -7.27 0.64
C ALA A 95 4.89 -8.63 0.34
N MET A 96 3.64 -8.65 -0.15
CA MET A 96 2.91 -9.88 -0.47
C MET A 96 3.46 -10.64 -1.68
N VAL A 97 4.09 -9.99 -2.63
CA VAL A 97 4.76 -10.68 -3.74
C VAL A 97 6.18 -11.15 -3.39
N ILE A 98 6.70 -10.76 -2.22
CA ILE A 98 8.05 -11.11 -1.75
C ILE A 98 8.01 -12.17 -0.66
N ASP A 99 7.11 -12.05 0.32
CA ASP A 99 7.06 -12.93 1.51
C ASP A 99 5.82 -13.83 1.50
N PRO A 100 5.99 -15.14 1.23
CA PRO A 100 4.88 -16.10 1.17
C PRO A 100 4.21 -16.36 2.53
N SER A 101 4.75 -15.86 3.64
CA SER A 101 4.15 -16.02 4.97
C SER A 101 2.99 -15.06 5.23
N ILE A 102 2.79 -14.05 4.39
CA ILE A 102 1.68 -13.10 4.51
C ILE A 102 0.41 -13.75 3.93
N ARG A 103 -0.52 -14.12 4.78
CA ARG A 103 -1.71 -14.92 4.43
C ARG A 103 -2.76 -14.18 3.64
N ALA A 104 -2.91 -12.87 3.86
CA ALA A 104 -3.91 -12.05 3.20
C ALA A 104 -3.57 -10.56 3.29
N GLY A 105 -4.00 -9.78 2.31
CA GLY A 105 -3.83 -8.33 2.29
C GLY A 105 -5.14 -7.56 2.14
N VAL A 106 -5.28 -6.48 2.87
CA VAL A 106 -6.36 -5.51 2.69
C VAL A 106 -5.74 -4.16 2.34
N ILE A 107 -6.17 -3.57 1.23
CA ILE A 107 -5.62 -2.31 0.73
C ILE A 107 -6.74 -1.30 0.53
N TRP A 108 -6.60 -0.13 1.16
CA TRP A 108 -7.53 0.98 1.04
C TRP A 108 -6.90 2.12 0.23
N ALA A 109 -7.58 2.53 -0.85
CA ALA A 109 -7.15 3.63 -1.72
C ALA A 109 -5.65 3.57 -2.07
N GLY A 110 -5.16 2.36 -2.39
CA GLY A 110 -3.74 2.07 -2.51
C GLY A 110 -3.10 2.63 -3.77
N VAL A 111 -1.84 3.05 -3.67
CA VAL A 111 -1.00 3.44 -4.82
C VAL A 111 -0.43 2.15 -5.43
N VAL A 112 -1.29 1.36 -6.08
CA VAL A 112 -1.02 -0.04 -6.47
C VAL A 112 -0.86 -0.26 -7.98
N ALA A 113 -0.74 0.80 -8.75
CA ALA A 113 -0.49 0.71 -10.17
C ALA A 113 0.97 0.30 -10.48
N SER A 114 1.20 -0.21 -11.69
CA SER A 114 2.54 -0.38 -12.22
C SER A 114 3.30 0.94 -12.31
N TYR A 115 4.62 0.93 -12.32
CA TYR A 115 5.38 2.18 -12.44
C TYR A 115 5.07 2.98 -13.71
N PRO A 116 4.91 2.38 -14.90
CA PRO A 116 4.46 3.12 -16.07
C PRO A 116 3.11 3.83 -15.85
N ASP A 117 2.14 3.16 -15.21
CA ASP A 117 0.85 3.78 -14.88
C ASP A 117 0.97 4.86 -13.80
N LEU A 118 1.81 4.67 -12.78
CA LEU A 118 2.10 5.70 -11.78
C LEU A 118 2.66 6.98 -12.44
N LEU A 119 3.57 6.83 -13.38
CA LEU A 119 4.16 7.95 -14.11
C LEU A 119 3.13 8.64 -15.02
N ALA A 120 2.30 7.85 -15.73
CA ALA A 120 1.37 8.36 -16.71
C ALA A 120 0.10 8.98 -16.11
N ARG A 121 -0.41 8.43 -15.00
CA ARG A 121 -1.79 8.70 -14.54
C ARG A 121 -1.87 9.41 -13.18
N TRP A 122 -0.92 9.21 -12.28
CA TRP A 122 -1.06 9.71 -10.90
C TRP A 122 -0.92 11.23 -10.75
N SER A 123 -0.41 11.94 -11.72
CA SER A 123 -0.21 13.39 -11.63
C SER A 123 -1.07 14.19 -12.59
N ARG A 124 -1.98 13.54 -13.31
CA ARG A 124 -2.88 14.26 -14.23
C ARG A 124 -4.08 14.80 -13.46
N PRO A 125 -4.34 16.12 -13.54
CA PRO A 125 -5.62 16.66 -13.11
C PRO A 125 -6.77 15.90 -13.79
N PRO A 126 -7.94 15.75 -13.15
CA PRO A 126 -9.10 15.09 -13.76
C PRO A 126 -9.49 15.65 -15.14
N THR A 127 -9.08 16.87 -15.45
CA THR A 127 -9.31 17.56 -16.72
C THR A 127 -8.38 17.13 -17.86
N GLY A 128 -7.43 16.24 -17.61
CA GLY A 128 -6.42 15.84 -18.62
C GLY A 128 -5.40 16.93 -19.00
N ALA A 129 -5.43 18.09 -18.32
CA ALA A 129 -4.47 19.16 -18.54
C ALA A 129 -3.05 18.72 -18.12
N ALA A 130 -2.03 19.16 -18.85
CA ALA A 130 -0.66 18.97 -18.43
C ALA A 130 -0.43 19.69 -17.08
N PRO A 131 0.33 19.09 -16.14
CA PRO A 131 0.68 19.77 -14.91
C PRO A 131 1.46 21.06 -15.23
N PRO A 132 1.30 22.13 -14.42
CA PRO A 132 2.06 23.35 -14.63
C PRO A 132 3.57 23.04 -14.54
N PRO A 133 4.40 23.79 -15.30
CA PRO A 133 5.85 23.63 -15.24
C PRO A 133 6.34 23.83 -13.81
N ALA A 134 7.32 23.03 -13.42
CA ALA A 134 7.91 23.11 -12.09
C ALA A 134 8.58 24.50 -11.88
N PRO A 135 8.48 25.08 -10.67
CA PRO A 135 9.19 26.31 -10.35
C PRO A 135 10.70 26.16 -10.57
N PRO A 136 11.38 27.20 -11.08
CA PRO A 136 12.84 27.19 -11.22
C PRO A 136 13.55 26.85 -9.90
N GLY A 137 14.55 25.98 -9.95
CA GLY A 137 15.36 25.61 -8.77
C GLY A 137 14.71 24.57 -7.83
N ARG A 138 13.56 24.02 -8.16
CA ARG A 138 12.98 22.90 -7.42
C ARG A 138 13.86 21.64 -7.56
N PRO A 139 14.18 20.91 -6.46
CA PRO A 139 14.81 19.62 -6.59
C PRO A 139 14.00 18.65 -7.45
N PRO A 140 14.63 17.79 -8.25
CA PRO A 140 13.91 16.83 -9.08
C PRO A 140 13.08 15.89 -8.18
N SER A 141 11.85 15.63 -8.62
CA SER A 141 10.97 14.63 -7.98
C SER A 141 11.57 13.22 -8.12
N TRP A 142 11.09 12.28 -7.31
CA TRP A 142 11.50 10.89 -7.43
C TRP A 142 11.26 10.32 -8.85
N ARG A 143 10.22 10.78 -9.56
CA ARG A 143 9.93 10.39 -10.96
C ARG A 143 11.03 10.87 -11.90
N GLU A 144 11.35 12.14 -11.82
CA GLU A 144 12.40 12.76 -12.65
C GLU A 144 13.76 12.12 -12.39
N GLN A 145 14.07 11.80 -11.12
CA GLN A 145 15.32 11.12 -10.75
C GLN A 145 15.38 9.71 -11.33
N LEU A 146 14.31 8.91 -11.23
CA LEU A 146 14.29 7.56 -11.80
C LEU A 146 14.39 7.59 -13.31
N ILE A 147 13.65 8.47 -14.00
CA ILE A 147 13.73 8.60 -15.46
C ILE A 147 15.14 9.05 -15.90
N ALA A 148 15.72 10.02 -15.20
CA ALA A 148 17.08 10.48 -15.53
C ALA A 148 18.15 9.39 -15.33
N THR A 149 17.93 8.47 -14.38
CA THR A 149 18.90 7.40 -14.05
C THR A 149 18.71 6.17 -14.93
N TYR A 150 17.47 5.79 -15.24
CA TYR A 150 17.15 4.50 -15.85
C TYR A 150 16.47 4.60 -17.22
N GLY A 151 16.22 5.80 -17.73
CA GLY A 151 15.43 6.06 -18.93
C GLY A 151 13.91 6.02 -18.67
N SER A 152 13.13 6.43 -19.66
CA SER A 152 11.66 6.37 -19.58
C SER A 152 11.13 4.92 -19.65
N PRO A 153 9.85 4.67 -19.34
CA PRO A 153 9.24 3.35 -19.50
C PRO A 153 9.32 2.80 -20.93
N GLU A 154 9.28 3.68 -21.93
CA GLU A 154 9.39 3.34 -23.34
C GLU A 154 10.83 2.97 -23.72
N GLU A 155 11.83 3.65 -23.14
CA GLU A 155 13.26 3.39 -23.39
C GLU A 155 13.78 2.17 -22.66
N ASN A 156 13.27 1.89 -21.45
CA ASN A 156 13.75 0.77 -20.63
C ASN A 156 12.59 0.02 -19.95
N PRO A 157 11.69 -0.61 -20.71
CA PRO A 157 10.52 -1.30 -20.17
C PRO A 157 10.88 -2.43 -19.19
N ALA A 158 12.01 -3.10 -19.39
CA ALA A 158 12.47 -4.18 -18.52
C ALA A 158 12.78 -3.71 -17.10
N PHE A 159 13.42 -2.54 -16.95
CA PHE A 159 13.67 -1.95 -15.63
C PHE A 159 12.35 -1.63 -14.92
N TRP A 160 11.44 -0.93 -15.60
CA TRP A 160 10.17 -0.52 -15.00
C TRP A 160 9.27 -1.70 -14.64
N ALA A 161 9.29 -2.76 -15.43
CA ALA A 161 8.64 -4.03 -15.10
C ALA A 161 9.27 -4.64 -13.83
N SER A 162 10.60 -4.68 -13.74
CA SER A 162 11.32 -5.32 -12.62
C SER A 162 11.04 -4.66 -11.26
N ILE A 163 10.72 -3.37 -11.24
CA ILE A 163 10.37 -2.64 -10.00
C ILE A 163 8.87 -2.54 -9.75
N SER A 164 8.01 -3.02 -10.65
CA SER A 164 6.55 -3.04 -10.50
C SER A 164 6.09 -4.33 -9.84
N ALA A 165 5.43 -4.26 -8.68
CA ALA A 165 4.84 -5.45 -8.03
C ALA A 165 3.83 -6.17 -8.94
N ASN A 166 3.16 -5.42 -9.82
CA ASN A 166 2.20 -5.93 -10.81
C ASN A 166 2.79 -6.96 -11.78
N THR A 167 4.10 -6.97 -11.98
CA THR A 167 4.80 -7.97 -12.80
C THR A 167 4.88 -9.34 -12.11
N TYR A 168 4.76 -9.37 -10.79
CA TYR A 168 4.97 -10.56 -9.95
C TYR A 168 3.69 -11.05 -9.27
N LEU A 169 2.51 -10.76 -9.84
CA LEU A 169 1.24 -11.15 -9.20
C LEU A 169 1.00 -12.66 -9.18
N ALA A 170 1.71 -13.44 -9.99
CA ALA A 170 1.72 -14.91 -9.88
C ALA A 170 2.36 -15.40 -8.58
N ASP A 171 3.23 -14.58 -7.96
CA ASP A 171 3.90 -14.88 -6.68
C ASP A 171 3.14 -14.32 -5.48
N LEU A 172 1.93 -13.77 -5.70
CA LEU A 172 1.13 -13.16 -4.62
C LEU A 172 0.81 -14.19 -3.53
N SER A 173 1.21 -13.91 -2.31
CA SER A 173 1.20 -14.84 -1.18
C SER A 173 -0.19 -15.29 -0.70
N GLY A 174 -1.25 -14.57 -1.07
CA GLY A 174 -2.61 -14.88 -0.65
C GLY A 174 -3.66 -13.92 -1.22
N PRO A 175 -4.93 -14.09 -0.81
CA PRO A 175 -6.03 -13.26 -1.28
C PRO A 175 -5.86 -11.79 -0.89
N VAL A 176 -6.38 -10.91 -1.73
CA VAL A 176 -6.37 -9.45 -1.53
C VAL A 176 -7.78 -8.90 -1.51
N GLN A 177 -8.05 -7.96 -0.63
CA GLN A 177 -9.28 -7.16 -0.62
C GLN A 177 -8.94 -5.69 -0.83
N LEU A 178 -9.58 -5.06 -1.82
CA LEU A 178 -9.40 -3.65 -2.17
C LEU A 178 -10.62 -2.83 -1.77
N HIS A 179 -10.39 -1.64 -1.22
CA HIS A 179 -11.42 -0.66 -0.89
C HIS A 179 -11.06 0.68 -1.50
N HIS A 180 -11.98 1.36 -2.20
CA HIS A 180 -11.71 2.64 -2.83
C HIS A 180 -12.94 3.54 -2.89
N GLY A 181 -12.80 4.80 -2.48
CA GLY A 181 -13.84 5.82 -2.63
C GLY A 181 -13.90 6.34 -4.08
N THR A 182 -15.10 6.47 -4.65
CA THR A 182 -15.20 6.92 -6.06
C THR A 182 -14.97 8.43 -6.24
N ALA A 183 -14.94 9.20 -5.16
CA ALA A 183 -14.58 10.63 -5.15
C ALA A 183 -13.17 10.86 -4.58
N ASP A 184 -12.31 9.83 -4.58
CA ASP A 184 -10.90 9.97 -4.20
C ASP A 184 -10.17 10.88 -5.20
N THR A 185 -9.65 12.01 -4.68
CA THR A 185 -8.87 12.98 -5.46
C THR A 185 -7.35 12.82 -5.28
N SER A 186 -6.93 11.90 -4.43
CA SER A 186 -5.52 11.66 -4.08
C SER A 186 -4.92 10.51 -4.88
N VAL A 187 -5.67 9.41 -5.02
CA VAL A 187 -5.27 8.21 -5.76
C VAL A 187 -6.39 7.83 -6.73
N PRO A 188 -6.10 7.67 -8.02
CA PRO A 188 -7.11 7.28 -9.00
C PRO A 188 -7.74 5.93 -8.66
N LEU A 189 -9.07 5.85 -8.72
CA LEU A 189 -9.85 4.61 -8.53
C LEU A 189 -9.39 3.51 -9.50
N GLU A 190 -9.02 3.89 -10.71
CA GLU A 190 -8.53 3.00 -11.76
C GLU A 190 -7.35 2.14 -11.31
N PHE A 191 -6.53 2.60 -10.36
CA PHE A 191 -5.41 1.80 -9.83
C PHE A 191 -5.90 0.53 -9.13
N SER A 192 -6.98 0.64 -8.35
CA SER A 192 -7.59 -0.53 -7.71
C SER A 192 -8.34 -1.41 -8.71
N GLN A 193 -9.00 -0.82 -9.70
CA GLN A 193 -9.72 -1.57 -10.73
C GLN A 193 -8.77 -2.39 -11.60
N ILE A 194 -7.71 -1.76 -12.12
CA ILE A 194 -6.68 -2.43 -12.93
C ILE A 194 -5.97 -3.52 -12.13
N LEU A 195 -5.61 -3.25 -10.86
CA LEU A 195 -4.99 -4.27 -10.02
C LEU A 195 -5.93 -5.47 -9.80
N ALA A 196 -7.22 -5.25 -9.59
CA ALA A 196 -8.18 -6.33 -9.42
C ALA A 196 -8.25 -7.23 -10.66
N GLU A 197 -8.31 -6.63 -11.85
CA GLU A 197 -8.27 -7.36 -13.13
C GLU A 197 -6.97 -8.13 -13.30
N GLN A 198 -5.83 -7.53 -12.98
CA GLN A 198 -4.51 -8.15 -13.08
C GLN A 198 -4.34 -9.34 -12.12
N ILE A 199 -4.80 -9.21 -10.85
CA ILE A 199 -4.76 -10.32 -9.88
C ILE A 199 -5.65 -11.47 -10.36
N GLN A 200 -6.85 -11.17 -10.85
CA GLN A 200 -7.75 -12.19 -11.40
C GLN A 200 -7.15 -12.89 -12.61
N ALA A 201 -6.51 -12.14 -13.53
CA ALA A 201 -5.83 -12.69 -14.69
C ALA A 201 -4.63 -13.58 -14.32
N ALA A 202 -3.95 -13.28 -13.20
CA ALA A 202 -2.86 -14.09 -12.65
C ALA A 202 -3.37 -15.33 -11.88
N GLY A 203 -4.68 -15.55 -11.77
CA GLY A 203 -5.28 -16.66 -11.03
C GLY A 203 -5.39 -16.43 -9.52
N GLY A 204 -5.12 -15.21 -9.04
CA GLY A 204 -5.23 -14.84 -7.64
C GLY A 204 -6.68 -14.59 -7.18
N THR A 205 -6.90 -14.61 -5.88
CA THR A 205 -8.20 -14.30 -5.27
C THR A 205 -8.25 -12.82 -4.88
N ILE A 206 -9.29 -12.13 -5.35
CA ILE A 206 -9.45 -10.68 -5.17
C ILE A 206 -10.90 -10.30 -4.89
N GLU A 207 -11.10 -9.36 -3.96
CA GLU A 207 -12.36 -8.65 -3.74
C GLU A 207 -12.12 -7.16 -3.94
N LEU A 208 -13.00 -6.48 -4.68
CA LEU A 208 -12.95 -5.02 -4.84
C LEU A 208 -14.27 -4.41 -4.38
N TYR A 209 -14.19 -3.51 -3.39
CA TYR A 209 -15.31 -2.70 -2.92
C TYR A 209 -15.09 -1.23 -3.27
N THR A 210 -16.01 -0.67 -4.05
CA THR A 210 -16.04 0.76 -4.34
C THR A 210 -17.12 1.43 -3.49
N TYR A 211 -16.86 2.66 -3.06
CA TYR A 211 -17.75 3.43 -2.19
C TYR A 211 -18.18 4.71 -2.91
N PRO A 212 -19.41 4.76 -3.45
CA PRO A 212 -19.91 5.90 -4.23
C PRO A 212 -19.86 7.22 -3.45
N GLY A 213 -19.20 8.22 -4.04
CA GLY A 213 -19.08 9.57 -3.47
C GLY A 213 -18.20 9.67 -2.23
N ASP A 214 -17.48 8.61 -1.88
CA ASP A 214 -16.57 8.61 -0.73
C ASP A 214 -15.15 9.07 -1.12
N ASP A 215 -14.44 9.59 -0.15
CA ASP A 215 -13.11 10.19 -0.27
C ASP A 215 -11.98 9.16 -0.18
N HIS A 216 -10.73 9.65 -0.17
CA HIS A 216 -9.51 8.86 -0.01
C HIS A 216 -9.46 8.00 1.27
N ASN A 217 -10.13 8.43 2.34
CA ASN A 217 -10.17 7.73 3.62
C ASN A 217 -11.43 6.86 3.80
N ILE A 218 -12.34 6.86 2.81
CA ILE A 218 -13.64 6.19 2.88
C ILE A 218 -14.42 6.67 4.13
N SER A 219 -14.39 7.98 4.37
CA SER A 219 -14.83 8.58 5.64
C SER A 219 -16.31 8.37 5.93
N ARG A 220 -17.17 8.35 4.90
CA ARG A 220 -18.62 8.16 5.06
C ARG A 220 -18.99 6.70 5.35
N ASN A 221 -18.22 5.77 4.80
CA ASN A 221 -18.45 4.34 4.94
C ASN A 221 -17.37 3.64 5.80
N LEU A 222 -16.68 4.39 6.66
CA LEU A 222 -15.56 3.89 7.48
C LEU A 222 -15.93 2.60 8.23
N GLY A 223 -17.06 2.58 8.93
CA GLY A 223 -17.50 1.42 9.72
C GLY A 223 -17.78 0.18 8.85
N LEU A 224 -18.42 0.37 7.68
CA LEU A 224 -18.70 -0.71 6.76
C LEU A 224 -17.41 -1.30 6.17
N ALA A 225 -16.48 -0.44 5.75
CA ALA A 225 -15.22 -0.85 5.18
C ALA A 225 -14.33 -1.57 6.20
N LEU A 226 -14.28 -1.09 7.46
CA LEU A 226 -13.60 -1.77 8.56
C LEU A 226 -14.23 -3.15 8.86
N SER A 227 -15.57 -3.24 8.89
CA SER A 227 -16.27 -4.50 9.11
C SER A 227 -15.94 -5.54 8.04
N ARG A 228 -15.90 -5.14 6.76
CA ARG A 228 -15.48 -5.99 5.64
C ARG A 228 -14.03 -6.44 5.77
N SER A 229 -13.13 -5.53 6.12
CA SER A 229 -11.70 -5.83 6.33
C SER A 229 -11.50 -6.83 7.48
N VAL A 230 -12.22 -6.66 8.58
CA VAL A 230 -12.19 -7.61 9.71
C VAL A 230 -12.73 -8.97 9.31
N ALA A 231 -13.86 -9.03 8.60
CA ALA A 231 -14.44 -10.29 8.12
C ALA A 231 -13.47 -11.03 7.18
N PHE A 232 -12.82 -10.32 6.27
CA PHE A 232 -11.82 -10.87 5.36
C PHE A 232 -10.61 -11.45 6.12
N PHE A 233 -10.06 -10.75 7.09
CA PHE A 233 -8.98 -11.29 7.90
C PHE A 233 -9.44 -12.45 8.79
N ASN A 234 -10.68 -12.44 9.30
CA ASN A 234 -11.21 -13.59 10.05
C ASN A 234 -11.23 -14.84 9.18
N GLN A 235 -11.64 -14.72 7.92
CA GLN A 235 -11.68 -15.82 6.98
C GLN A 235 -10.27 -16.32 6.59
N HIS A 236 -9.36 -15.42 6.24
CA HIS A 236 -8.11 -15.78 5.58
C HIS A 236 -6.89 -15.84 6.51
N VAL A 237 -6.95 -15.18 7.66
CA VAL A 237 -5.85 -15.15 8.64
C VAL A 237 -6.17 -15.96 9.88
N LYS A 238 -7.41 -15.87 10.41
CA LYS A 238 -7.80 -16.69 11.58
C LYS A 238 -8.32 -18.07 11.20
N GLY A 239 -8.81 -18.27 9.97
CA GLY A 239 -9.43 -19.52 9.54
C GLY A 239 -10.81 -19.76 10.18
N ARG A 240 -11.60 -18.70 10.35
CA ARG A 240 -12.95 -18.74 10.94
C ARG A 240 -13.98 -18.20 9.97
#